data_53e31702aad9aea7bc881dadd0e03fec
#
_entry.id   53e31702aad9aea7bc881dadd0e03fec
#
_cell.length_a   1.000
_cell.length_b   1.000
_cell.length_c   1.000
_cell.angle_alpha   90.00
_cell.angle_beta   90.00
_cell.angle_gamma   90.00
#
_symmetry.space_group_name_H-M   'P 1'
#
loop_
_entity.id
_entity.type
_entity.pdbx_description
1 polymer ?
#
loop_
_entity_poly.entity_id
_entity_poly.type
_entity_poly.pdbx_seq_one_letter_code
_entity_poly.pdbx_strand_id
1 'polypeptide(L)'
;NKEYLLLLGKPSLISIEELSQSELKLAGIRINPATNGRSRASTYNSITIKNIESSEEKKINGIPRGAAILQTSWSPDGNHIAIAVIVDKKISLYVAQIKNGRAKLLVNKALNTAYGTPMYWLSDSRGLIIKTIIDRRGPAPTDNTTPAGPILQENLGIVSPARTYQDLLSSPYDEDLFD
;
A
#
# COMPACT_ATOMS: atom_id res chain seq x y z
N ASN A 1 19.88 -6.11 7.79
CA ASN A 1 21.17 -5.52 8.15
C ASN A 1 21.51 -5.94 9.58
N LYS A 2 22.78 -6.34 9.83
CA LYS A 2 23.22 -6.77 11.16
C LYS A 2 23.70 -5.60 12.05
N GLU A 3 23.86 -4.42 11.48
CA GLU A 3 24.39 -3.23 12.16
C GLU A 3 23.30 -2.22 12.58
N TYR A 4 22.18 -2.22 11.87
CA TYR A 4 21.15 -1.21 12.05
C TYR A 4 19.77 -1.83 12.21
N LEU A 5 18.96 -1.20 13.05
CA LEU A 5 17.52 -1.43 13.18
C LEU A 5 16.75 -0.28 12.55
N LEU A 6 15.57 -0.60 12.04
CA LEU A 6 14.62 0.40 11.56
C LEU A 6 13.47 0.48 12.56
N LEU A 7 13.33 1.64 13.17
CA LEU A 7 12.24 1.94 14.10
C LEU A 7 11.16 2.71 13.35
N LEU A 8 9.96 2.15 13.32
CA LEU A 8 8.79 2.74 12.66
C LEU A 8 7.82 3.25 13.72
N GLY A 9 7.60 4.57 13.74
CA GLY A 9 6.60 5.18 14.61
C GLY A 9 5.20 4.98 14.05
N LYS A 10 4.29 4.46 14.87
CA LYS A 10 2.89 4.25 14.47
C LYS A 10 1.99 5.31 15.11
N PRO A 11 1.03 5.91 14.38
CA PRO A 11 0.00 6.74 14.99
C PRO A 11 -0.86 5.89 15.94
N SER A 12 -1.39 6.50 16.98
CA SER A 12 -2.17 5.79 18.01
C SER A 12 -3.52 5.28 17.49
N LEU A 13 -4.15 6.03 16.60
CA LEU A 13 -5.47 5.71 16.04
C LEU A 13 -5.51 6.06 14.55
N ILE A 14 -6.36 5.34 13.80
CA ILE A 14 -6.72 5.68 12.43
C ILE A 14 -7.65 6.89 12.47
N SER A 15 -7.45 7.88 11.59
CA SER A 15 -8.32 9.06 11.54
C SER A 15 -9.72 8.72 11.02
N ILE A 16 -10.72 9.51 11.43
CA ILE A 16 -12.09 9.38 10.91
C ILE A 16 -12.11 9.62 9.39
N GLU A 17 -11.28 10.55 8.91
CA GLU A 17 -11.12 10.82 7.48
C GLU A 17 -10.66 9.56 6.71
N GLU A 18 -9.70 8.83 7.24
CA GLU A 18 -9.24 7.58 6.62
C GLU A 18 -10.30 6.48 6.68
N LEU A 19 -11.03 6.38 7.78
CA LEU A 19 -12.13 5.42 7.94
C LEU A 19 -13.31 5.69 7.01
N SER A 20 -13.55 6.95 6.64
CA SER A 20 -14.65 7.37 5.76
C SER A 20 -14.34 7.28 4.26
N GLN A 21 -13.10 6.94 3.88
CA GLN A 21 -12.73 6.81 2.47
C GLN A 21 -13.48 5.68 1.78
N SER A 22 -13.79 5.91 0.50
CA SER A 22 -14.41 4.91 -0.37
C SER A 22 -13.55 3.65 -0.46
N GLU A 23 -14.20 2.52 -0.54
CA GLU A 23 -13.55 1.20 -0.60
C GLU A 23 -14.19 0.38 -1.72
N LEU A 24 -13.37 -0.14 -2.63
CA LEU A 24 -13.76 -1.13 -3.61
C LEU A 24 -13.49 -2.53 -3.06
N LYS A 25 -14.44 -3.42 -3.24
CA LYS A 25 -14.38 -4.81 -2.79
C LYS A 25 -14.36 -5.71 -4.02
N LEU A 26 -13.16 -6.06 -4.47
CA LEU A 26 -12.96 -6.76 -5.73
C LEU A 26 -12.01 -7.94 -5.53
N ALA A 27 -12.34 -9.08 -6.10
CA ALA A 27 -11.51 -10.29 -6.11
C ALA A 27 -10.94 -10.67 -4.72
N GLY A 28 -11.75 -10.52 -3.66
CA GLY A 28 -11.37 -10.83 -2.29
C GLY A 28 -10.42 -9.81 -1.64
N ILE A 29 -10.14 -8.69 -2.28
CA ILE A 29 -9.33 -7.61 -1.73
C ILE A 29 -10.14 -6.31 -1.59
N ARG A 30 -9.68 -5.45 -0.70
CA ARG A 30 -10.25 -4.14 -0.47
C ARG A 30 -9.28 -3.06 -0.92
N ILE A 31 -9.69 -2.28 -1.90
CA ILE A 31 -8.87 -1.30 -2.58
C ILE A 31 -9.39 0.10 -2.27
N ASN A 32 -8.49 1.01 -1.95
CA ASN A 32 -8.79 2.44 -1.91
C ASN A 32 -8.61 3.01 -3.33
N PRO A 33 -9.70 3.42 -4.01
CA PRO A 33 -9.62 3.91 -5.40
C PRO A 33 -8.82 5.21 -5.54
N ALA A 34 -8.72 6.00 -4.47
CA ALA A 34 -7.98 7.25 -4.51
C ALA A 34 -6.46 7.04 -4.56
N THR A 35 -5.95 5.97 -3.95
CA THR A 35 -4.51 5.68 -3.86
C THR A 35 -4.08 4.51 -4.72
N ASN A 36 -5.02 3.72 -5.23
CA ASN A 36 -4.78 2.43 -5.87
C ASN A 36 -3.94 1.49 -4.99
N GLY A 37 -4.24 1.52 -3.70
CA GLY A 37 -3.60 0.71 -2.68
C GLY A 37 -4.62 -0.03 -1.84
N ARG A 38 -4.14 -0.85 -0.91
CA ARG A 38 -5.02 -1.53 0.04
C ARG A 38 -5.75 -0.51 0.90
N SER A 39 -7.07 -0.68 1.02
CA SER A 39 -7.89 0.11 1.93
C SER A 39 -7.50 -0.18 3.38
N ARG A 40 -7.52 0.87 4.22
CA ARG A 40 -7.21 0.81 5.65
C ARG A 40 -5.90 0.09 5.98
N ALA A 41 -4.89 0.25 5.12
CA ALA A 41 -3.57 -0.30 5.37
C ALA A 41 -2.93 0.34 6.59
N SER A 42 -2.23 -0.44 7.40
CA SER A 42 -1.44 0.11 8.51
C SER A 42 -0.33 1.00 7.96
N THR A 43 -0.25 2.22 8.49
CA THR A 43 0.78 3.20 8.11
C THR A 43 1.60 3.64 9.32
N TYR A 44 2.75 4.24 9.02
CA TYR A 44 3.65 4.80 10.01
C TYR A 44 3.85 6.29 9.73
N ASN A 45 4.18 7.06 10.76
CA ASN A 45 4.37 8.52 10.66
C ASN A 45 5.84 8.96 10.80
N SER A 46 6.73 8.05 11.14
CA SER A 46 8.16 8.34 11.25
C SER A 46 9.02 7.11 11.04
N ILE A 47 10.26 7.34 10.60
CA ILE A 47 11.30 6.31 10.45
C ILE A 47 12.56 6.81 11.13
N THR A 48 13.14 5.97 11.98
CA THR A 48 14.41 6.21 12.65
C THR A 48 15.31 5.01 12.43
N ILE A 49 16.57 5.26 12.08
CA ILE A 49 17.61 4.25 11.98
C ILE A 49 18.35 4.25 13.33
N LYS A 50 18.50 3.08 13.93
CA LYS A 50 19.28 2.89 15.16
C LYS A 50 20.48 1.99 14.87
N ASN A 51 21.67 2.47 15.16
CA ASN A 51 22.85 1.61 15.17
C ASN A 51 22.80 0.70 16.40
N ILE A 52 23.02 -0.61 16.20
CA ILE A 52 22.87 -1.62 17.26
C ILE A 52 24.00 -1.51 18.29
N GLU A 53 25.20 -1.26 17.82
CA GLU A 53 26.40 -1.21 18.68
C GLU A 53 26.48 0.09 19.48
N SER A 54 26.41 1.24 18.79
CA SER A 54 26.52 2.57 19.42
C SER A 54 25.23 3.05 20.07
N SER A 55 24.08 2.41 19.76
CA SER A 55 22.74 2.87 20.14
C SER A 55 22.37 4.26 19.60
N GLU A 56 23.16 4.84 18.71
CA GLU A 56 22.88 6.11 18.05
C GLU A 56 21.62 6.01 17.20
N GLU A 57 20.73 6.98 17.34
CA GLU A 57 19.49 7.07 16.57
C GLU A 57 19.54 8.26 15.59
N LYS A 58 19.15 7.98 14.35
CA LYS A 58 19.10 8.96 13.28
C LYS A 58 17.75 8.92 12.58
N LYS A 59 17.00 10.02 12.67
CA LYS A 59 15.73 10.16 11.98
C LYS A 59 15.93 10.27 10.46
N ILE A 60 15.14 9.58 9.67
CA ILE A 60 15.13 9.76 8.22
C ILE A 60 14.41 11.06 7.86
N ASN A 61 15.09 11.88 7.09
CA ASN A 61 14.62 13.19 6.61
C ASN A 61 14.43 13.17 5.08
N GLY A 62 13.68 14.14 4.54
CA GLY A 62 13.44 14.26 3.09
C GLY A 62 12.13 13.62 2.61
N ILE A 63 11.36 13.05 3.53
CA ILE A 63 9.97 12.66 3.29
C ILE A 63 9.09 13.86 3.64
N PRO A 64 8.04 14.18 2.82
CA PRO A 64 7.14 15.29 3.11
C PRO A 64 6.49 15.18 4.48
N ARG A 65 6.25 16.33 5.11
CA ARG A 65 5.54 16.36 6.41
C ARG A 65 4.11 15.87 6.25
N GLY A 66 3.63 15.10 7.21
CA GLY A 66 2.29 14.54 7.18
C GLY A 66 2.11 13.34 6.24
N ALA A 67 3.14 12.96 5.51
CA ALA A 67 3.11 11.78 4.67
C ALA A 67 2.97 10.49 5.51
N ALA A 68 2.14 9.56 5.05
CA ALA A 68 1.98 8.26 5.67
C ALA A 68 2.91 7.23 5.03
N ILE A 69 3.75 6.57 5.82
CA ILE A 69 4.68 5.54 5.36
C ILE A 69 3.92 4.22 5.31
N LEU A 70 3.82 3.63 4.13
CA LEU A 70 3.07 2.39 3.90
C LEU A 70 3.95 1.16 4.06
N GLN A 71 5.15 1.18 3.49
CA GLN A 71 6.04 0.04 3.47
C GLN A 71 7.50 0.46 3.35
N THR A 72 8.38 -0.34 3.94
CA THR A 72 9.84 -0.17 3.84
C THR A 72 10.50 -1.46 3.40
N SER A 73 11.62 -1.36 2.69
CA SER A 73 12.44 -2.50 2.27
C SER A 73 13.91 -2.15 2.27
N TRP A 74 14.72 -2.96 2.95
CA TRP A 74 16.17 -2.84 2.94
C TRP A 74 16.75 -3.29 1.61
N SER A 75 17.79 -2.58 1.13
CA SER A 75 18.63 -3.10 0.06
C SER A 75 19.44 -4.32 0.55
N PRO A 76 19.80 -5.27 -0.32
CA PRO A 76 20.57 -6.45 0.06
C PRO A 76 21.92 -6.12 0.72
N ASP A 77 22.59 -5.05 0.30
CA ASP A 77 23.83 -4.56 0.88
C ASP A 77 23.66 -3.81 2.22
N GLY A 78 22.40 -3.51 2.60
CA GLY A 78 22.06 -2.80 3.83
C GLY A 78 22.39 -1.31 3.85
N ASN A 79 22.77 -0.72 2.72
CA ASN A 79 23.14 0.71 2.63
C ASN A 79 21.97 1.64 2.35
N HIS A 80 20.85 1.10 1.86
CA HIS A 80 19.68 1.86 1.45
C HIS A 80 18.38 1.27 2.00
N ILE A 81 17.38 2.11 2.11
CA ILE A 81 15.99 1.72 2.41
C ILE A 81 15.09 2.31 1.35
N ALA A 82 14.32 1.46 0.67
CA ALA A 82 13.21 1.87 -0.18
C ALA A 82 11.96 2.06 0.70
N ILE A 83 11.22 3.15 0.46
CA ILE A 83 10.12 3.60 1.30
C ILE A 83 8.94 3.95 0.39
N ALA A 84 7.84 3.21 0.48
CA ALA A 84 6.58 3.57 -0.15
C ALA A 84 5.81 4.52 0.76
N VAL A 85 5.46 5.69 0.25
CA VAL A 85 4.90 6.80 1.04
C VAL A 85 3.63 7.31 0.36
N ILE A 86 2.56 7.49 1.12
CA ILE A 86 1.34 8.13 0.67
C ILE A 86 1.48 9.65 0.83
N VAL A 87 1.43 10.37 -0.28
CA VAL A 87 1.43 11.83 -0.36
C VAL A 87 0.37 12.25 -1.36
N ASP A 88 -0.50 13.17 -0.99
CA ASP A 88 -1.54 13.73 -1.88
C ASP A 88 -2.33 12.65 -2.63
N LYS A 89 -2.79 11.63 -1.93
CA LYS A 89 -3.52 10.47 -2.47
C LYS A 89 -2.73 9.66 -3.50
N LYS A 90 -1.42 9.77 -3.53
CA LYS A 90 -0.53 9.04 -4.41
C LYS A 90 0.49 8.28 -3.59
N ILE A 91 0.79 7.05 -3.99
CA ILE A 91 1.86 6.26 -3.37
C ILE A 91 3.13 6.46 -4.18
N SER A 92 4.10 7.12 -3.56
CA SER A 92 5.39 7.48 -4.17
C SER A 92 6.53 6.67 -3.57
N LEU A 93 7.58 6.44 -4.36
CA LEU A 93 8.77 5.71 -3.92
C LEU A 93 9.89 6.67 -3.56
N TYR A 94 10.35 6.57 -2.32
CA TYR A 94 11.54 7.23 -1.82
C TYR A 94 12.65 6.22 -1.56
N VAL A 95 13.89 6.65 -1.67
CA VAL A 95 15.06 5.86 -1.23
C VAL A 95 15.87 6.69 -0.27
N ALA A 96 16.16 6.14 0.90
CA ALA A 96 16.99 6.73 1.92
C ALA A 96 18.36 6.04 1.99
N GLN A 97 19.41 6.81 2.18
CA GLN A 97 20.74 6.31 2.48
C GLN A 97 20.93 6.17 3.99
N ILE A 98 21.42 5.03 4.45
CA ILE A 98 21.64 4.77 5.88
C ILE A 98 22.68 5.73 6.48
N LYS A 99 23.77 5.95 5.76
CA LYS A 99 24.91 6.78 6.23
C LYS A 99 24.48 8.17 6.67
N ASN A 100 23.59 8.82 5.93
CA ASN A 100 23.20 10.22 6.18
C ASN A 100 21.73 10.41 6.60
N GLY A 101 20.92 9.35 6.56
CA GLY A 101 19.49 9.43 6.90
C GLY A 101 18.65 10.28 5.95
N ARG A 102 19.12 10.53 4.71
CA ARG A 102 18.43 11.37 3.73
C ARG A 102 17.65 10.52 2.73
N ALA A 103 16.35 10.74 2.68
CA ALA A 103 15.47 10.17 1.68
C ALA A 103 15.31 11.14 0.49
N LYS A 104 15.23 10.57 -0.70
CA LYS A 104 14.94 11.30 -1.95
C LYS A 104 13.84 10.56 -2.70
N LEU A 105 12.96 11.31 -3.36
CA LEU A 105 12.01 10.77 -4.31
C LEU A 105 12.77 10.08 -5.44
N LEU A 106 12.49 8.79 -5.66
CA LEU A 106 13.16 8.01 -6.71
C LEU A 106 12.39 8.09 -8.02
N VAL A 107 11.07 7.94 -7.96
CA VAL A 107 10.21 7.88 -9.16
C VAL A 107 8.96 8.71 -8.93
N ASN A 108 8.61 9.56 -9.92
CA ASN A 108 7.39 10.35 -9.90
C ASN A 108 6.18 9.61 -10.53
N LYS A 109 6.16 8.28 -10.49
CA LYS A 109 5.02 7.46 -10.89
C LYS A 109 4.33 6.93 -9.65
N ALA A 110 2.99 6.82 -9.72
CA ALA A 110 2.23 6.21 -8.64
C ALA A 110 2.49 4.71 -8.59
N LEU A 111 2.82 4.21 -7.41
CA LEU A 111 2.95 2.77 -7.17
C LEU A 111 1.57 2.13 -7.08
N ASN A 112 1.45 0.92 -7.63
CA ASN A 112 0.29 0.06 -7.42
C ASN A 112 0.58 -0.87 -6.24
N THR A 113 -0.14 -0.69 -5.13
CA THR A 113 -0.01 -1.51 -3.92
C THR A 113 -1.24 -2.37 -3.65
N ALA A 114 -2.21 -2.39 -4.57
CA ALA A 114 -3.40 -3.23 -4.44
C ALA A 114 -3.03 -4.72 -4.36
N TYR A 115 -2.01 -5.14 -5.09
CA TYR A 115 -1.57 -6.53 -5.20
C TYR A 115 -0.22 -6.77 -4.50
N GLY A 116 -0.20 -6.67 -3.19
CA GLY A 116 0.97 -7.02 -2.39
C GLY A 116 2.12 -6.00 -2.47
N THR A 117 3.35 -6.49 -2.40
CA THR A 117 4.55 -5.64 -2.34
C THR A 117 4.77 -4.89 -3.65
N PRO A 118 4.87 -3.55 -3.64
CA PRO A 118 5.02 -2.75 -4.85
C PRO A 118 6.47 -2.59 -5.32
N MET A 119 7.45 -3.05 -4.55
CA MET A 119 8.88 -2.80 -4.80
C MET A 119 9.74 -3.97 -4.36
N TYR A 120 10.73 -4.33 -5.19
CA TYR A 120 11.70 -5.38 -4.92
C TYR A 120 13.10 -4.90 -5.32
N TRP A 121 14.06 -5.01 -4.41
CA TRP A 121 15.45 -4.73 -4.72
C TRP A 121 16.04 -5.80 -5.65
N LEU A 122 16.87 -5.38 -6.57
CA LEU A 122 17.76 -6.30 -7.28
C LEU A 122 18.83 -6.80 -6.33
N SER A 123 19.35 -8.01 -6.57
CA SER A 123 20.34 -8.65 -5.71
C SER A 123 21.66 -7.88 -5.59
N ASP A 124 21.99 -7.07 -6.60
CA ASP A 124 23.16 -6.20 -6.63
C ASP A 124 22.97 -4.86 -5.91
N SER A 125 21.79 -4.61 -5.34
CA SER A 125 21.40 -3.37 -4.65
C SER A 125 21.41 -2.10 -5.51
N ARG A 126 21.57 -2.21 -6.83
CA ARG A 126 21.68 -1.06 -7.74
C ARG A 126 20.35 -0.62 -8.33
N GLY A 127 19.32 -1.42 -8.22
CA GLY A 127 18.03 -1.12 -8.81
C GLY A 127 16.87 -1.70 -8.02
N LEU A 128 15.67 -1.24 -8.39
CA LEU A 128 14.40 -1.70 -7.86
C LEU A 128 13.49 -2.07 -9.02
N ILE A 129 12.83 -3.22 -8.90
CA ILE A 129 11.66 -3.56 -9.71
C ILE A 129 10.45 -3.01 -8.97
N ILE A 130 9.62 -2.24 -9.66
CA ILE A 130 8.44 -1.60 -9.06
C ILE A 130 7.18 -1.90 -9.86
N LYS A 131 6.06 -1.97 -9.15
CA LYS A 131 4.72 -2.03 -9.76
C LYS A 131 4.14 -0.63 -9.79
N THR A 132 3.80 -0.13 -10.96
CA THR A 132 3.20 1.21 -11.11
C THR A 132 1.79 1.11 -11.68
N ILE A 133 1.02 2.16 -11.47
CA ILE A 133 -0.24 2.36 -12.17
C ILE A 133 0.08 2.70 -13.63
N ILE A 134 -0.72 2.18 -14.56
CA ILE A 134 -0.55 2.43 -16.00
C ILE A 134 -0.84 3.91 -16.30
N ASP A 135 0.08 4.58 -17.01
CA ASP A 135 -0.03 6.03 -17.30
C ASP A 135 -1.26 6.41 -18.15
N ARG A 136 -1.74 5.49 -18.98
CA ARG A 136 -2.89 5.69 -19.88
C ARG A 136 -4.12 4.93 -19.43
N ARG A 137 -4.29 4.77 -18.16
CA ARG A 137 -5.52 4.19 -17.60
C ARG A 137 -6.69 5.06 -18.00
N GLY A 138 -7.69 4.47 -18.66
CA GLY A 138 -8.95 5.13 -19.00
C GLY A 138 -9.74 5.61 -17.77
N PRO A 139 -10.87 6.30 -17.96
CA PRO A 139 -11.79 6.59 -16.86
C PRO A 139 -12.30 5.26 -16.26
N ALA A 140 -12.67 5.30 -14.98
CA ALA A 140 -13.30 4.14 -14.34
C ALA A 140 -14.55 3.72 -15.13
N PRO A 141 -14.78 2.42 -15.32
CA PRO A 141 -15.98 1.94 -15.98
C PRO A 141 -17.23 2.44 -15.24
N THR A 142 -18.32 2.63 -15.97
CA THR A 142 -19.59 3.07 -15.42
C THR A 142 -20.49 1.87 -15.19
N ASP A 143 -21.01 1.71 -14.00
CA ASP A 143 -22.03 0.70 -13.74
C ASP A 143 -23.37 1.13 -14.35
N ASN A 144 -23.69 0.54 -15.50
CA ASN A 144 -24.95 0.76 -16.19
C ASN A 144 -25.98 -0.34 -15.90
N THR A 145 -25.68 -1.22 -14.96
CA THR A 145 -26.58 -2.33 -14.64
C THR A 145 -27.71 -1.86 -13.73
N THR A 146 -28.94 -2.26 -14.07
CA THR A 146 -30.06 -2.09 -13.16
C THR A 146 -29.83 -3.02 -11.96
N PRO A 147 -29.93 -2.52 -10.72
CA PRO A 147 -29.77 -3.39 -9.56
C PRO A 147 -30.71 -4.61 -9.64
N ALA A 148 -30.15 -5.81 -9.51
CA ALA A 148 -30.92 -7.07 -9.60
C ALA A 148 -31.92 -7.28 -8.44
N GLY A 149 -32.10 -6.27 -7.58
CA GLY A 149 -32.92 -6.36 -6.37
C GLY A 149 -32.14 -6.95 -5.18
N PRO A 150 -32.80 -7.11 -4.05
CA PRO A 150 -32.17 -7.67 -2.86
C PRO A 150 -31.77 -9.14 -3.09
N ILE A 151 -30.58 -9.52 -2.67
CA ILE A 151 -30.16 -10.92 -2.63
C ILE A 151 -30.92 -11.57 -1.47
N LEU A 152 -31.91 -12.38 -1.80
CA LEU A 152 -32.65 -13.17 -0.84
C LEU A 152 -31.96 -14.53 -0.71
N GLN A 153 -31.66 -14.93 0.52
CA GLN A 153 -31.17 -16.27 0.83
C GLN A 153 -32.17 -16.88 1.83
N GLU A 154 -32.78 -17.94 1.43
CA GLU A 154 -33.69 -18.69 2.29
C GLU A 154 -33.05 -20.04 2.67
N ASN A 155 -33.01 -20.32 3.95
CA ASN A 155 -32.55 -21.60 4.48
C ASN A 155 -33.78 -22.38 5.02
N LEU A 156 -34.20 -23.40 4.30
CA LEU A 156 -35.31 -24.25 4.67
C LEU A 156 -34.89 -25.42 5.62
N GLY A 157 -33.94 -25.17 6.51
CA GLY A 157 -33.45 -26.16 7.46
C GLY A 157 -32.41 -27.13 6.90
N ILE A 158 -31.89 -26.85 5.69
CA ILE A 158 -30.80 -27.62 5.10
C ILE A 158 -29.47 -27.00 5.58
N VAL A 159 -28.63 -27.83 6.21
CA VAL A 159 -27.28 -27.42 6.59
C VAL A 159 -26.48 -27.22 5.31
N SER A 160 -26.13 -25.95 5.02
CA SER A 160 -25.25 -25.62 3.91
C SER A 160 -23.95 -25.02 4.45
N PRO A 161 -22.79 -25.23 3.79
CA PRO A 161 -21.56 -24.62 4.20
C PRO A 161 -21.67 -23.08 4.14
N ALA A 162 -21.19 -22.40 5.17
CA ALA A 162 -21.11 -20.94 5.16
C ALA A 162 -20.20 -20.47 4.00
N ARG A 163 -20.58 -19.38 3.33
CA ARG A 163 -19.71 -18.77 2.32
C ARG A 163 -18.41 -18.33 2.98
N THR A 164 -17.30 -18.91 2.55
CA THR A 164 -15.95 -18.60 3.06
C THR A 164 -15.27 -17.49 2.26
N TYR A 165 -15.75 -17.20 1.05
CA TYR A 165 -15.19 -16.20 0.17
C TYR A 165 -16.16 -15.02 0.04
N GLN A 166 -15.66 -13.83 0.37
CA GLN A 166 -16.38 -12.57 0.23
C GLN A 166 -15.73 -11.72 -0.84
N ASP A 167 -16.50 -10.76 -1.37
CA ASP A 167 -16.01 -9.74 -2.29
C ASP A 167 -15.38 -10.32 -3.58
N LEU A 168 -15.90 -11.44 -4.09
CA LEU A 168 -15.50 -11.97 -5.40
C LEU A 168 -16.06 -11.09 -6.52
N LEU A 169 -15.44 -11.18 -7.71
CA LEU A 169 -16.00 -10.57 -8.92
C LEU A 169 -17.35 -11.24 -9.22
N SER A 170 -18.39 -10.44 -9.34
CA SER A 170 -19.78 -10.91 -9.49
C SER A 170 -20.44 -10.44 -10.79
N SER A 171 -19.80 -9.52 -11.51
CA SER A 171 -20.33 -8.94 -12.72
C SER A 171 -19.20 -8.57 -13.70
N PRO A 172 -19.50 -8.42 -15.00
CA PRO A 172 -18.54 -7.85 -15.96
C PRO A 172 -18.02 -6.47 -15.56
N TYR A 173 -18.85 -5.68 -14.88
CA TYR A 173 -18.41 -4.39 -14.34
C TYR A 173 -17.30 -4.54 -13.29
N ASP A 174 -17.40 -5.55 -12.40
CA ASP A 174 -16.36 -5.82 -11.42
C ASP A 174 -15.05 -6.26 -12.10
N GLU A 175 -15.16 -7.01 -13.20
CA GLU A 175 -14.00 -7.44 -14.01
C GLU A 175 -13.33 -6.22 -14.66
N ASP A 176 -14.09 -5.38 -15.35
CA ASP A 176 -13.60 -4.16 -16.00
C ASP A 176 -12.98 -3.17 -14.99
N LEU A 177 -13.53 -3.13 -13.76
CA LEU A 177 -13.03 -2.27 -12.69
C LEU A 177 -11.73 -2.82 -12.07
N PHE A 178 -11.53 -4.13 -12.17
CA PHE A 178 -10.36 -4.81 -11.64
C PHE A 178 -9.14 -4.71 -12.58
N ASP A 179 -9.34 -4.66 -13.89
CA ASP A 179 -8.32 -4.53 -14.93
C ASP A 179 -7.78 -3.08 -15.03
#